data_58796ee452dd4a076f4b2ba5685bedb2
#
_entry.id   58796ee452dd4a076f4b2ba5685bedb2
#
_cell.length_a   1.000
_cell.length_b   1.000
_cell.length_c   1.000
_cell.angle_alpha   90.00
_cell.angle_beta   90.00
_cell.angle_gamma   90.00
#
_symmetry.space_group_name_H-M   'P 1'
#
loop_
_entity.id
_entity.type
_entity.pdbx_description
1 polymer ?
#
loop_
_entity_poly.entity_id
_entity_poly.type
_entity_poly.pdbx_seq_one_letter_code
_entity_poly.pdbx_strand_id
1 'polypeptide(L)'
;MSKISRRDFLKVTGIAAAAAALTACGGSSSTASSTASSAAASPEVVKKLDKISVAVPNDTTNEARALALLEKNGFFKVKADAGLTATKNDIEENPFNVNIDEVEAAQVPSVLQDEDYAVINSNYAISAGLNPVEDALAIEDGSSAYVNVLVCKDGNQESPKIKALAAALESQQVKDFIDEKYAGSVVFVVENPTDGYDSTVDYDALNGETVSCAATPAPHCEILEICKDILAQKGITLDIQEFDDYIQPNNVVEDGQIDTNYFQHQPYLDDFNQEHGTHLVTVAGIHVEPMGIYGGKQDSLAPIEG
;
A
#
# COMPACT_ATOMS: atom_id res chain seq x y z
N MET A 1 -23.92 -4.37 10.92
CA MET A 1 -23.84 -3.01 11.48
C MET A 1 -22.95 -2.23 10.55
N SER A 2 -23.49 -1.23 9.83
CA SER A 2 -22.75 -0.42 8.87
C SER A 2 -21.65 0.37 9.59
N LYS A 3 -20.39 0.19 9.20
CA LYS A 3 -19.28 0.99 9.71
C LYS A 3 -19.38 2.38 9.05
N ILE A 4 -19.53 3.43 9.84
CA ILE A 4 -19.54 4.82 9.37
C ILE A 4 -18.10 5.16 9.01
N SER A 5 -17.85 5.58 7.74
CA SER A 5 -16.54 6.07 7.29
C SER A 5 -16.10 7.29 8.10
N ARG A 6 -14.78 7.50 8.29
CA ARG A 6 -14.23 8.68 8.97
C ARG A 6 -14.69 10.00 8.33
N ARG A 7 -14.98 10.00 7.02
CA ARG A 7 -15.57 11.13 6.30
C ARG A 7 -16.95 11.54 6.83
N ASP A 8 -17.74 10.59 7.33
CA ASP A 8 -19.08 10.87 7.86
C ASP A 8 -19.03 11.37 9.31
N PHE A 9 -17.98 11.03 10.08
CA PHE A 9 -17.82 11.49 11.45
C PHE A 9 -17.52 12.99 11.56
N LEU A 10 -16.76 13.55 10.62
CA LEU A 10 -16.44 14.99 10.60
C LEU A 10 -17.61 15.88 10.16
N LYS A 11 -18.63 15.32 9.47
CA LYS A 11 -19.82 16.07 9.05
C LYS A 11 -20.91 16.17 10.13
N VAL A 12 -20.85 15.37 11.20
CA VAL A 12 -21.89 15.30 12.25
C VAL A 12 -21.62 16.23 13.44
N THR A 13 -20.41 16.76 13.61
CA THR A 13 -20.04 17.57 14.79
C THR A 13 -20.29 19.07 14.62
N GLY A 14 -20.89 19.53 13.54
CA GLY A 14 -21.08 20.96 13.21
C GLY A 14 -22.45 21.58 13.48
N ILE A 15 -23.44 20.86 14.04
CA ILE A 15 -24.79 21.42 14.28
C ILE A 15 -25.27 21.11 15.69
N ALA A 16 -24.86 21.91 16.65
CA ALA A 16 -25.57 22.07 17.93
C ALA A 16 -25.14 23.36 18.63
N ALA A 17 -25.77 24.48 18.30
CA ALA A 17 -26.03 25.58 19.23
C ALA A 17 -26.74 26.74 18.50
N ALA A 18 -28.06 26.83 18.62
CA ALA A 18 -28.80 28.05 18.80
C ALA A 18 -30.33 27.81 18.68
N ALA A 19 -30.98 27.51 19.78
CA ALA A 19 -32.41 27.68 19.95
C ALA A 19 -32.66 28.34 21.29
N ALA A 20 -32.88 29.65 21.29
CA ALA A 20 -33.49 30.37 22.41
C ALA A 20 -34.59 31.24 21.88
N ALA A 21 -35.77 30.83 22.23
CA ALA A 21 -37.04 31.50 22.46
C ALA A 21 -37.27 32.93 21.96
N LEU A 22 -38.45 33.09 21.32
CA LEU A 22 -39.40 34.20 21.63
C LEU A 22 -40.80 33.78 21.24
N THR A 23 -41.67 33.67 22.24
CA THR A 23 -43.15 33.61 22.15
C THR A 23 -43.71 35.00 21.89
N ALA A 24 -44.67 35.12 20.97
CA ALA A 24 -45.93 35.85 21.22
C ALA A 24 -46.80 35.97 19.96
N CYS A 25 -48.01 35.48 20.13
CA CYS A 25 -49.35 35.93 19.65
C CYS A 25 -49.62 36.45 18.23
N GLY A 26 -50.58 35.78 17.59
CA GLY A 26 -51.73 36.49 16.97
C GLY A 26 -51.94 36.35 15.48
N GLY A 27 -52.86 35.47 15.05
CA GLY A 27 -53.90 35.85 14.10
C GLY A 27 -53.71 35.61 12.61
N SER A 28 -54.63 34.78 12.10
CA SER A 28 -55.27 34.78 10.77
C SER A 28 -54.50 34.23 9.54
N SER A 29 -55.06 33.09 9.11
CA SER A 29 -55.15 32.48 7.79
C SER A 29 -54.78 33.30 6.56
N SER A 30 -53.83 32.77 5.77
CA SER A 30 -53.93 32.76 4.31
C SER A 30 -52.97 31.69 3.76
N THR A 31 -53.57 30.78 2.97
CA THR A 31 -52.92 29.75 2.17
C THR A 31 -51.96 30.40 1.17
N ALA A 32 -50.66 30.18 1.36
CA ALA A 32 -49.67 30.45 0.33
C ALA A 32 -48.87 29.14 0.11
N SER A 33 -49.03 28.60 -1.10
CA SER A 33 -48.25 27.50 -1.64
C SER A 33 -46.75 27.89 -1.63
N SER A 34 -46.00 27.35 -0.73
CA SER A 34 -44.54 27.46 -0.76
C SER A 34 -43.98 26.43 -1.73
N THR A 35 -43.73 26.84 -2.96
CA THR A 35 -42.76 26.16 -3.83
C THR A 35 -41.40 26.19 -3.10
N ALA A 36 -41.02 25.05 -2.60
CA ALA A 36 -39.64 24.83 -2.14
C ALA A 36 -38.71 24.95 -3.36
N SER A 37 -38.10 26.13 -3.51
CA SER A 37 -36.96 26.28 -4.39
C SER A 37 -35.83 25.47 -3.81
N SER A 38 -35.56 24.31 -4.41
CA SER A 38 -34.30 23.62 -4.21
C SER A 38 -33.22 24.55 -4.78
N ALA A 39 -32.52 25.26 -3.91
CA ALA A 39 -31.27 25.90 -4.28
C ALA A 39 -30.34 24.77 -4.72
N ALA A 40 -30.18 24.65 -6.05
CA ALA A 40 -29.06 23.88 -6.58
C ALA A 40 -27.80 24.55 -6.01
N ALA A 41 -27.01 23.79 -5.24
CA ALA A 41 -25.69 24.22 -4.84
C ALA A 41 -24.94 24.58 -6.13
N SER A 42 -24.51 25.83 -6.25
CA SER A 42 -23.60 26.25 -7.31
C SER A 42 -22.38 25.32 -7.23
N PRO A 43 -21.87 24.82 -8.34
CA PRO A 43 -20.62 24.05 -8.29
C PRO A 43 -19.56 24.91 -7.63
N GLU A 44 -19.01 24.42 -6.53
CA GLU A 44 -17.90 25.07 -5.86
C GLU A 44 -16.75 25.14 -6.87
N VAL A 45 -16.32 26.34 -7.25
CA VAL A 45 -15.20 26.51 -8.17
C VAL A 45 -13.97 26.03 -7.42
N VAL A 46 -13.48 24.85 -7.76
CA VAL A 46 -12.24 24.31 -7.18
C VAL A 46 -11.11 25.28 -7.52
N LYS A 47 -10.48 25.83 -6.48
CA LYS A 47 -9.38 26.77 -6.66
C LYS A 47 -8.11 25.96 -6.99
N LYS A 48 -7.51 26.23 -8.15
CA LYS A 48 -6.22 25.70 -8.51
C LYS A 48 -5.17 26.13 -7.48
N LEU A 49 -4.35 25.18 -7.00
CA LEU A 49 -3.24 25.48 -6.10
C LEU A 49 -2.04 25.99 -6.89
N ASP A 50 -1.41 27.05 -6.37
CA ASP A 50 -0.18 27.62 -6.94
C ASP A 50 1.09 26.95 -6.37
N LYS A 51 0.94 26.22 -5.27
CA LYS A 51 1.98 25.46 -4.61
C LYS A 51 1.36 24.23 -3.96
N ILE A 52 1.96 23.08 -4.16
CA ILE A 52 1.51 21.78 -3.66
C ILE A 52 2.66 21.12 -2.90
N SER A 53 2.38 20.54 -1.74
CA SER A 53 3.31 19.70 -1.01
C SER A 53 2.91 18.22 -1.13
N VAL A 54 3.89 17.34 -1.40
CA VAL A 54 3.66 15.90 -1.54
C VAL A 54 4.75 15.11 -0.83
N ALA A 55 4.38 14.29 0.15
CA ALA A 55 5.28 13.32 0.75
C ALA A 55 5.41 12.07 -0.12
N VAL A 56 6.64 11.60 -0.29
CA VAL A 56 6.96 10.36 -1.03
C VAL A 56 7.98 9.52 -0.25
N PRO A 57 8.08 8.19 -0.47
CA PRO A 57 9.16 7.37 0.07
C PRO A 57 10.53 7.88 -0.37
N ASN A 58 11.53 7.77 0.51
CA ASN A 58 12.88 8.29 0.27
C ASN A 58 13.87 7.24 -0.26
N ASP A 59 13.44 5.98 -0.42
CA ASP A 59 14.26 4.97 -1.08
C ASP A 59 14.17 5.11 -2.60
N THR A 60 15.28 4.81 -3.27
CA THR A 60 15.50 5.07 -4.70
C THR A 60 14.36 4.56 -5.58
N THR A 61 13.93 3.32 -5.38
CA THR A 61 12.96 2.68 -6.28
C THR A 61 11.53 3.10 -5.99
N ASN A 62 11.14 3.31 -4.72
CA ASN A 62 9.81 3.79 -4.38
C ASN A 62 9.65 5.29 -4.59
N GLU A 63 10.70 6.13 -4.45
CA GLU A 63 10.67 7.53 -4.89
C GLU A 63 10.38 7.60 -6.40
N ALA A 64 11.17 6.90 -7.22
CA ALA A 64 10.98 6.89 -8.67
C ALA A 64 9.57 6.41 -9.07
N ARG A 65 9.05 5.37 -8.41
CA ARG A 65 7.70 4.85 -8.58
C ARG A 65 6.63 5.88 -8.22
N ALA A 66 6.80 6.58 -7.09
CA ALA A 66 5.91 7.64 -6.66
C ALA A 66 5.89 8.81 -7.64
N LEU A 67 7.06 9.24 -8.12
CA LEU A 67 7.18 10.30 -9.13
C LEU A 67 6.47 9.91 -10.44
N ALA A 68 6.62 8.67 -10.89
CA ALA A 68 5.93 8.17 -12.09
C ALA A 68 4.40 8.18 -11.92
N LEU A 69 3.88 7.80 -10.74
CA LEU A 69 2.46 7.86 -10.45
C LEU A 69 1.93 9.31 -10.42
N LEU A 70 2.69 10.23 -9.82
CA LEU A 70 2.36 11.66 -9.79
C LEU A 70 2.39 12.26 -11.21
N GLU A 71 3.39 11.94 -12.03
CA GLU A 71 3.45 12.37 -13.43
C GLU A 71 2.24 11.89 -14.24
N LYS A 72 1.88 10.60 -14.10
CA LYS A 72 0.71 10.01 -14.76
C LYS A 72 -0.59 10.76 -14.41
N ASN A 73 -0.66 11.33 -13.21
CA ASN A 73 -1.79 12.10 -12.72
C ASN A 73 -1.64 13.63 -12.92
N GLY A 74 -0.65 14.09 -13.69
CA GLY A 74 -0.56 15.47 -14.15
C GLY A 74 0.09 16.47 -13.19
N PHE A 75 0.76 16.02 -12.13
CA PHE A 75 1.40 16.93 -11.17
C PHE A 75 2.59 17.68 -11.78
N PHE A 76 3.40 16.98 -12.59
CA PHE A 76 4.62 17.50 -13.23
C PHE A 76 5.06 16.57 -14.37
N LYS A 77 6.21 16.87 -14.97
CA LYS A 77 6.90 15.98 -15.91
C LYS A 77 8.28 15.62 -15.38
N VAL A 78 8.65 14.35 -15.54
CA VAL A 78 9.97 13.81 -15.20
C VAL A 78 10.77 13.60 -16.47
N LYS A 79 12.10 13.72 -16.41
CA LYS A 79 12.99 13.40 -17.54
C LYS A 79 12.74 11.98 -18.05
N ALA A 80 12.59 11.83 -19.36
CA ALA A 80 12.24 10.55 -19.99
C ALA A 80 13.29 9.43 -19.78
N ASP A 81 14.53 9.79 -19.48
CA ASP A 81 15.65 8.87 -19.28
C ASP A 81 15.97 8.59 -17.80
N ALA A 82 15.21 9.17 -16.85
CA ALA A 82 15.45 8.98 -15.43
C ALA A 82 15.13 7.54 -14.94
N GLY A 83 14.14 6.88 -15.55
CA GLY A 83 13.84 5.47 -15.32
C GLY A 83 13.44 5.13 -13.87
N LEU A 84 13.86 3.95 -13.41
CA LEU A 84 13.53 3.42 -12.07
C LEU A 84 14.35 4.05 -10.93
N THR A 85 15.21 5.01 -11.23
CA THR A 85 16.04 5.74 -10.26
C THR A 85 15.78 7.25 -10.31
N ALA A 86 14.64 7.66 -10.87
CA ALA A 86 14.22 9.05 -10.92
C ALA A 86 14.10 9.65 -9.51
N THR A 87 14.61 10.86 -9.35
CA THR A 87 14.52 11.63 -8.10
C THR A 87 13.77 12.95 -8.35
N LYS A 88 13.41 13.66 -7.29
CA LYS A 88 12.83 15.01 -7.42
C LYS A 88 13.68 15.98 -8.27
N ASN A 89 15.00 15.73 -8.41
CA ASN A 89 15.89 16.54 -9.24
C ASN A 89 15.70 16.29 -10.74
N ASP A 90 14.94 15.26 -11.11
CA ASP A 90 14.63 14.92 -12.48
C ASP A 90 13.28 15.48 -12.96
N ILE A 91 12.61 16.27 -12.13
CA ILE A 91 11.40 17.01 -12.50
C ILE A 91 11.79 18.17 -13.44
N GLU A 92 11.29 18.15 -14.67
CA GLU A 92 11.58 19.17 -15.70
C GLU A 92 10.49 20.24 -15.79
N GLU A 93 9.21 19.84 -15.79
CA GLU A 93 8.07 20.75 -15.86
C GLU A 93 7.24 20.62 -14.57
N ASN A 94 7.15 21.70 -13.83
CA ASN A 94 6.46 21.74 -12.53
C ASN A 94 5.46 22.91 -12.48
N PRO A 95 4.30 22.79 -13.16
CA PRO A 95 3.36 23.89 -13.33
C PRO A 95 2.63 24.29 -12.04
N PHE A 96 2.68 23.45 -10.99
CA PHE A 96 2.04 23.70 -9.70
C PHE A 96 3.05 23.97 -8.58
N ASN A 97 4.32 24.17 -8.90
CA ASN A 97 5.38 24.31 -7.91
C ASN A 97 5.31 23.22 -6.82
N VAL A 98 5.16 21.96 -7.27
CA VAL A 98 5.12 20.79 -6.37
C VAL A 98 6.44 20.70 -5.63
N ASN A 99 6.36 20.68 -4.30
CA ASN A 99 7.48 20.39 -3.41
C ASN A 99 7.38 18.92 -3.01
N ILE A 100 8.42 18.15 -3.29
CA ILE A 100 8.53 16.75 -2.90
C ILE A 100 9.29 16.67 -1.58
N ASP A 101 8.61 16.14 -0.56
CA ASP A 101 9.15 15.85 0.75
C ASP A 101 9.44 14.35 0.85
N GLU A 102 10.73 14.00 0.77
CA GLU A 102 11.22 12.62 0.88
C GLU A 102 11.21 12.19 2.33
N VAL A 103 10.46 11.14 2.63
CA VAL A 103 10.23 10.61 3.98
C VAL A 103 10.44 9.10 3.96
N GLU A 104 11.00 8.53 5.04
CA GLU A 104 11.05 7.08 5.19
C GLU A 104 9.68 6.46 4.92
N ALA A 105 9.62 5.41 4.10
CA ALA A 105 8.36 4.84 3.61
C ALA A 105 7.36 4.50 4.73
N ALA A 106 7.86 3.95 5.85
CA ALA A 106 7.06 3.64 7.04
C ALA A 106 6.45 4.89 7.71
N GLN A 107 7.05 6.07 7.52
CA GLN A 107 6.62 7.33 8.13
C GLN A 107 5.66 8.14 7.25
N VAL A 108 5.59 7.86 5.94
CA VAL A 108 4.75 8.63 5.01
C VAL A 108 3.27 8.71 5.46
N PRO A 109 2.62 7.63 5.94
CA PRO A 109 1.25 7.74 6.44
C PRO A 109 1.08 8.72 7.61
N SER A 110 2.10 8.86 8.45
CA SER A 110 2.04 9.71 9.66
C SER A 110 2.08 11.20 9.33
N VAL A 111 2.71 11.59 8.22
CA VAL A 111 2.81 12.99 7.77
C VAL A 111 1.70 13.39 6.80
N LEU A 112 0.82 12.46 6.39
CA LEU A 112 -0.23 12.69 5.40
C LEU A 112 -1.07 13.95 5.68
N GLN A 113 -1.43 14.21 6.94
CA GLN A 113 -2.27 15.35 7.30
C GLN A 113 -1.53 16.70 7.26
N ASP A 114 -0.20 16.67 7.20
CA ASP A 114 0.66 17.85 7.12
C ASP A 114 0.99 18.25 5.67
N GLU A 115 0.62 17.38 4.70
CA GLU A 115 0.85 17.56 3.27
C GLU A 115 -0.46 17.79 2.51
N ASP A 116 -0.37 18.33 1.28
CA ASP A 116 -1.53 18.35 0.39
C ASP A 116 -1.87 16.94 -0.07
N TYR A 117 -0.85 16.16 -0.42
CA TYR A 117 -0.97 14.75 -0.81
C TYR A 117 0.19 13.94 -0.27
N ALA A 118 0.05 12.63 -0.26
CA ALA A 118 1.16 11.70 -0.07
C ALA A 118 1.02 10.49 -1.01
N VAL A 119 2.15 9.97 -1.48
CA VAL A 119 2.20 8.69 -2.20
C VAL A 119 2.67 7.62 -1.23
N ILE A 120 1.81 6.64 -0.98
CA ILE A 120 2.01 5.66 0.10
C ILE A 120 2.04 4.25 -0.48
N ASN A 121 3.04 3.46 -0.10
CA ASN A 121 3.08 2.02 -0.38
C ASN A 121 1.88 1.33 0.28
N SER A 122 1.25 0.37 -0.41
CA SER A 122 -0.01 -0.22 0.04
C SER A 122 0.10 -0.93 1.38
N ASN A 123 1.21 -1.64 1.66
CA ASN A 123 1.44 -2.26 2.96
C ASN A 123 1.38 -1.26 4.12
N TYR A 124 2.01 -0.08 3.96
CA TYR A 124 1.96 0.98 4.98
C TYR A 124 0.61 1.70 5.04
N ALA A 125 -0.06 1.84 3.89
CA ALA A 125 -1.43 2.37 3.87
C ALA A 125 -2.38 1.44 4.64
N ILE A 126 -2.33 0.13 4.38
CA ILE A 126 -3.14 -0.89 5.07
C ILE A 126 -2.83 -0.90 6.57
N SER A 127 -1.54 -0.89 6.95
CA SER A 127 -1.11 -0.85 8.36
C SER A 127 -1.58 0.42 9.08
N ALA A 128 -1.68 1.55 8.37
CA ALA A 128 -2.23 2.80 8.89
C ALA A 128 -3.78 2.84 8.91
N GLY A 129 -4.44 1.77 8.44
CA GLY A 129 -5.90 1.64 8.42
C GLY A 129 -6.57 2.35 7.23
N LEU A 130 -5.80 2.66 6.19
CA LEU A 130 -6.33 3.12 4.90
C LEU A 130 -6.65 1.91 4.01
N ASN A 131 -7.70 2.04 3.18
CA ASN A 131 -7.99 1.09 2.13
C ASN A 131 -7.46 1.63 0.79
N PRO A 132 -6.43 1.03 0.17
CA PRO A 132 -5.85 1.55 -1.07
C PRO A 132 -6.86 1.74 -2.22
N VAL A 133 -7.89 0.89 -2.32
CA VAL A 133 -8.91 0.98 -3.38
C VAL A 133 -9.96 2.07 -3.08
N GLU A 134 -10.31 2.26 -1.79
CA GLU A 134 -11.41 3.16 -1.40
C GLU A 134 -10.94 4.56 -1.02
N ASP A 135 -9.74 4.68 -0.42
CA ASP A 135 -9.24 5.92 0.16
C ASP A 135 -8.22 6.64 -0.73
N ALA A 136 -7.59 5.94 -1.68
CA ALA A 136 -6.67 6.60 -2.61
C ALA A 136 -7.44 7.48 -3.61
N LEU A 137 -6.89 8.65 -3.92
CA LEU A 137 -7.40 9.54 -4.96
C LEU A 137 -7.04 9.05 -6.36
N ALA A 138 -5.90 8.36 -6.47
CA ALA A 138 -5.46 7.61 -7.64
C ALA A 138 -4.59 6.43 -7.18
N ILE A 139 -4.63 5.35 -7.93
CA ILE A 139 -3.88 4.12 -7.64
C ILE A 139 -3.23 3.60 -8.93
N GLU A 140 -2.09 2.92 -8.79
CA GLU A 140 -1.49 2.19 -9.91
C GLU A 140 -2.43 1.10 -10.44
N ASP A 141 -2.21 0.68 -11.68
CA ASP A 141 -2.89 -0.53 -12.18
C ASP A 141 -2.23 -1.81 -11.62
N GLY A 142 -3.00 -2.89 -11.53
CA GLY A 142 -2.56 -4.17 -10.98
C GLY A 142 -1.60 -4.96 -11.90
N SER A 143 -1.18 -4.42 -13.04
CA SER A 143 -0.20 -5.03 -13.97
C SER A 143 1.23 -4.54 -13.74
N SER A 144 1.53 -4.09 -12.55
CA SER A 144 2.80 -3.49 -12.15
C SER A 144 3.99 -4.46 -12.28
N ALA A 145 5.16 -3.93 -12.64
CA ALA A 145 6.44 -4.65 -12.60
C ALA A 145 6.94 -4.89 -11.14
N TYR A 146 6.24 -4.34 -10.16
CA TYR A 146 6.62 -4.39 -8.75
C TYR A 146 6.02 -5.59 -8.02
N VAL A 147 6.31 -6.81 -8.52
CA VAL A 147 5.88 -8.06 -7.89
C VAL A 147 6.62 -8.26 -6.58
N ASN A 148 5.88 -8.49 -5.50
CA ASN A 148 6.41 -8.85 -4.20
C ASN A 148 6.89 -10.29 -4.21
N VAL A 149 8.10 -10.51 -3.69
CA VAL A 149 8.86 -11.74 -3.85
C VAL A 149 9.25 -12.38 -2.51
N LEU A 150 9.23 -13.71 -2.46
CA LEU A 150 9.94 -14.48 -1.43
C LEU A 150 11.42 -14.49 -1.78
N VAL A 151 12.27 -14.14 -0.81
CA VAL A 151 13.71 -13.97 -1.00
C VAL A 151 14.48 -14.82 0.01
N CYS A 152 15.61 -15.35 -0.40
CA CYS A 152 16.59 -15.98 0.48
C CYS A 152 18.02 -15.54 0.12
N LYS A 153 18.99 -15.91 0.93
CA LYS A 153 20.41 -15.77 0.58
C LYS A 153 20.79 -16.69 -0.56
N ASP A 154 21.63 -16.20 -1.49
CA ASP A 154 22.12 -17.00 -2.63
C ASP A 154 22.77 -18.31 -2.17
N GLY A 155 22.45 -19.37 -2.89
CA GLY A 155 22.83 -20.74 -2.57
C GLY A 155 21.81 -21.49 -1.69
N ASN A 156 20.80 -20.83 -1.12
CA ASN A 156 19.77 -21.44 -0.27
C ASN A 156 18.44 -21.72 -1.00
N GLN A 157 18.26 -21.23 -2.23
CA GLN A 157 17.02 -21.34 -2.99
C GLN A 157 16.55 -22.78 -3.24
N GLU A 158 17.48 -23.73 -3.22
CA GLU A 158 17.18 -25.16 -3.35
C GLU A 158 16.91 -25.86 -2.01
N SER A 159 16.96 -25.16 -0.88
CA SER A 159 16.65 -25.73 0.43
C SER A 159 15.23 -26.26 0.48
N PRO A 160 15.01 -27.53 0.90
CA PRO A 160 13.68 -28.14 0.93
C PRO A 160 12.67 -27.33 1.77
N LYS A 161 13.08 -26.74 2.89
CA LYS A 161 12.19 -25.93 3.74
C LYS A 161 11.80 -24.60 3.09
N ILE A 162 12.69 -23.99 2.30
CA ILE A 162 12.41 -22.76 1.55
C ILE A 162 11.47 -23.07 0.37
N LYS A 163 11.67 -24.16 -0.34
CA LYS A 163 10.75 -24.67 -1.37
C LYS A 163 9.35 -24.97 -0.82
N ALA A 164 9.30 -25.55 0.38
CA ALA A 164 8.02 -25.81 1.05
C ALA A 164 7.27 -24.50 1.36
N LEU A 165 7.96 -23.46 1.82
CA LEU A 165 7.36 -22.14 2.05
C LEU A 165 6.93 -21.47 0.73
N ALA A 166 7.75 -21.55 -0.32
CA ALA A 166 7.40 -21.03 -1.65
C ALA A 166 6.11 -21.68 -2.18
N ALA A 167 6.01 -23.03 -2.11
CA ALA A 167 4.81 -23.75 -2.55
C ALA A 167 3.56 -23.36 -1.73
N ALA A 168 3.72 -23.12 -0.43
CA ALA A 168 2.62 -22.65 0.40
C ALA A 168 2.16 -21.23 0.01
N LEU A 169 3.08 -20.31 -0.28
CA LEU A 169 2.78 -18.94 -0.76
C LEU A 169 2.09 -18.95 -2.14
N GLU A 170 2.48 -19.87 -3.02
CA GLU A 170 1.90 -20.02 -4.37
C GLU A 170 0.57 -20.78 -4.37
N SER A 171 -0.03 -21.06 -3.21
CA SER A 171 -1.22 -21.91 -3.10
C SER A 171 -2.52 -21.22 -3.45
N GLN A 172 -3.52 -22.04 -3.83
CA GLN A 172 -4.90 -21.56 -4.00
C GLN A 172 -5.48 -20.97 -2.70
N GLN A 173 -5.07 -21.49 -1.54
CA GLN A 173 -5.52 -20.98 -0.24
C GLN A 173 -5.05 -19.55 0.01
N VAL A 174 -3.79 -19.24 -0.36
CA VAL A 174 -3.24 -17.87 -0.30
C VAL A 174 -3.95 -16.96 -1.28
N LYS A 175 -4.20 -17.44 -2.51
CA LYS A 175 -4.98 -16.67 -3.50
C LYS A 175 -6.36 -16.31 -2.99
N ASP A 176 -7.11 -17.29 -2.48
CA ASP A 176 -8.46 -17.08 -1.97
C ASP A 176 -8.49 -16.10 -0.80
N PHE A 177 -7.50 -16.19 0.11
CA PHE A 177 -7.34 -15.25 1.21
C PHE A 177 -7.07 -13.81 0.72
N ILE A 178 -6.16 -13.64 -0.24
CA ILE A 178 -5.83 -12.33 -0.82
C ILE A 178 -7.08 -11.72 -1.49
N ASP A 179 -7.77 -12.50 -2.32
CA ASP A 179 -8.95 -12.04 -3.05
C ASP A 179 -10.10 -11.63 -2.09
N GLU A 180 -10.32 -12.43 -1.02
CA GLU A 180 -11.37 -12.15 -0.05
C GLU A 180 -11.04 -10.95 0.85
N LYS A 181 -9.81 -10.89 1.37
CA LYS A 181 -9.45 -9.90 2.37
C LYS A 181 -9.15 -8.53 1.79
N TYR A 182 -8.41 -8.50 0.69
CA TYR A 182 -7.85 -7.25 0.15
C TYR A 182 -8.63 -6.67 -1.02
N ALA A 183 -9.52 -7.46 -1.67
CA ALA A 183 -10.49 -6.98 -2.67
C ALA A 183 -9.87 -6.06 -3.76
N GLY A 184 -8.65 -6.37 -4.22
CA GLY A 184 -7.92 -5.62 -5.25
C GLY A 184 -6.87 -4.64 -4.73
N SER A 185 -6.80 -4.38 -3.41
CA SER A 185 -5.68 -3.62 -2.80
C SER A 185 -4.36 -4.40 -2.85
N VAL A 186 -4.47 -5.72 -2.89
CA VAL A 186 -3.38 -6.69 -3.11
C VAL A 186 -3.85 -7.64 -4.20
N VAL A 187 -3.00 -7.91 -5.19
CA VAL A 187 -3.35 -8.70 -6.38
C VAL A 187 -2.42 -9.90 -6.48
N PHE A 188 -2.96 -11.11 -6.30
CA PHE A 188 -2.21 -12.35 -6.48
C PHE A 188 -1.86 -12.56 -7.96
N VAL A 189 -0.58 -12.92 -8.25
CA VAL A 189 -0.09 -12.98 -9.65
C VAL A 189 0.41 -14.36 -10.08
N VAL A 190 0.35 -15.37 -9.21
CA VAL A 190 0.75 -16.73 -9.58
C VAL A 190 -0.28 -17.32 -10.55
N GLU A 191 0.15 -17.61 -11.78
CA GLU A 191 -0.75 -18.05 -12.85
C GLU A 191 -1.42 -19.41 -12.59
N ASN A 192 -0.68 -20.34 -11.96
CA ASN A 192 -1.16 -21.69 -11.69
C ASN A 192 -0.98 -22.00 -10.20
N PRO A 193 -1.94 -21.58 -9.34
CA PRO A 193 -1.85 -21.83 -7.92
C PRO A 193 -1.74 -23.33 -7.59
N THR A 194 -0.90 -23.63 -6.62
CA THR A 194 -0.67 -25.02 -6.16
C THR A 194 -1.70 -25.44 -5.10
N ASP A 195 -1.62 -26.68 -4.64
CA ASP A 195 -2.34 -27.16 -3.45
C ASP A 195 -1.62 -26.84 -2.13
N GLY A 196 -0.52 -26.06 -2.19
CA GLY A 196 0.32 -25.68 -1.06
C GLY A 196 1.56 -26.53 -0.88
N TYR A 197 1.81 -27.48 -1.78
CA TYR A 197 2.90 -28.44 -1.67
C TYR A 197 3.67 -28.59 -2.98
N ASP A 198 5.01 -28.71 -2.88
CA ASP A 198 5.90 -29.05 -3.99
C ASP A 198 6.16 -30.56 -3.98
N SER A 199 5.83 -31.25 -5.06
CA SER A 199 6.01 -32.69 -5.21
C SER A 199 7.48 -33.16 -5.21
N THR A 200 8.43 -32.22 -5.33
CA THR A 200 9.88 -32.50 -5.27
C THR A 200 10.43 -32.44 -3.85
N VAL A 201 9.65 -31.97 -2.87
CA VAL A 201 10.02 -31.84 -1.47
C VAL A 201 9.62 -33.10 -0.69
N ASP A 202 10.58 -33.68 0.05
CA ASP A 202 10.33 -34.75 1.01
C ASP A 202 9.83 -34.13 2.33
N TYR A 203 8.52 -33.99 2.46
CA TYR A 203 7.88 -33.39 3.65
C TYR A 203 8.03 -34.26 4.91
N ASP A 204 8.16 -35.59 4.76
CA ASP A 204 8.38 -36.46 5.91
C ASP A 204 9.78 -36.20 6.55
N ALA A 205 10.76 -35.88 5.72
CA ALA A 205 12.09 -35.50 6.19
C ALA A 205 12.13 -34.12 6.86
N LEU A 206 11.15 -33.24 6.56
CA LEU A 206 11.03 -31.89 7.15
C LEU A 206 10.16 -31.86 8.42
N ASN A 207 9.57 -32.97 8.82
CA ASN A 207 8.73 -33.03 10.03
C ASN A 207 9.54 -32.66 11.28
N GLY A 208 9.12 -31.62 11.98
CA GLY A 208 9.81 -31.06 13.15
C GLY A 208 10.80 -29.94 12.83
N GLU A 209 11.07 -29.67 11.54
CA GLU A 209 11.92 -28.57 11.12
C GLU A 209 11.20 -27.21 11.23
N THR A 210 12.00 -26.14 11.29
CA THR A 210 11.54 -24.76 11.29
C THR A 210 12.08 -24.01 10.06
N VAL A 211 11.21 -23.29 9.37
CA VAL A 211 11.58 -22.26 8.40
C VAL A 211 11.20 -20.89 8.97
N SER A 212 12.12 -19.92 8.88
CA SER A 212 11.90 -18.57 9.39
C SER A 212 11.76 -17.56 8.25
N CYS A 213 10.88 -16.57 8.45
CA CYS A 213 10.62 -15.54 7.47
C CYS A 213 10.48 -14.17 8.14
N ALA A 214 11.27 -13.19 7.67
CA ALA A 214 11.14 -11.79 8.04
C ALA A 214 10.12 -11.10 7.11
N ALA A 215 9.15 -10.38 7.66
CA ALA A 215 8.07 -9.78 6.87
C ALA A 215 7.53 -8.49 7.52
N THR A 216 6.89 -7.63 6.71
CA THR A 216 6.14 -6.48 7.23
C THR A 216 4.73 -6.90 7.66
N PRO A 217 4.08 -6.15 8.60
CA PRO A 217 2.82 -6.57 9.25
C PRO A 217 1.72 -6.99 8.26
N ALA A 218 1.31 -6.07 7.38
CA ALA A 218 0.26 -6.31 6.39
C ALA A 218 0.74 -5.89 4.99
N PRO A 219 0.43 -6.65 3.94
CA PRO A 219 -0.32 -7.91 3.93
C PRO A 219 0.55 -9.14 4.24
N HIS A 220 1.88 -8.99 4.36
CA HIS A 220 2.87 -10.06 4.29
C HIS A 220 2.77 -11.05 5.47
N CYS A 221 2.82 -10.57 6.73
CA CYS A 221 2.64 -11.47 7.89
C CYS A 221 1.27 -12.15 7.86
N GLU A 222 0.22 -11.45 7.43
CA GLU A 222 -1.13 -12.01 7.36
C GLU A 222 -1.24 -13.12 6.31
N ILE A 223 -0.56 -12.99 5.16
CA ILE A 223 -0.44 -14.05 4.14
C ILE A 223 0.37 -15.23 4.67
N LEU A 224 1.46 -14.96 5.38
CA LEU A 224 2.31 -16.00 5.99
C LEU A 224 1.57 -16.81 7.07
N GLU A 225 0.57 -16.25 7.78
CA GLU A 225 -0.25 -17.04 8.70
C GLU A 225 -1.06 -18.12 7.98
N ILE A 226 -1.49 -17.89 6.73
CA ILE A 226 -2.11 -18.94 5.89
C ILE A 226 -1.08 -20.03 5.55
N CYS A 227 0.14 -19.63 5.19
CA CYS A 227 1.23 -20.57 4.91
C CYS A 227 1.61 -21.41 6.14
N LYS A 228 1.56 -20.82 7.33
CA LYS A 228 1.81 -21.50 8.59
C LYS A 228 0.85 -22.66 8.84
N ASP A 229 -0.44 -22.46 8.55
CA ASP A 229 -1.45 -23.51 8.66
C ASP A 229 -1.22 -24.65 7.62
N ILE A 230 -0.78 -24.32 6.41
CA ILE A 230 -0.42 -25.29 5.36
C ILE A 230 0.77 -26.13 5.79
N LEU A 231 1.86 -25.47 6.22
CA LEU A 231 3.10 -26.12 6.62
C LEU A 231 2.94 -26.98 7.89
N ALA A 232 2.11 -26.53 8.84
CA ALA A 232 1.81 -27.25 10.07
C ALA A 232 1.17 -28.63 9.79
N GLN A 233 0.40 -28.81 8.70
CA GLN A 233 -0.15 -30.11 8.29
C GLN A 233 0.93 -31.14 7.95
N LYS A 234 2.15 -30.67 7.66
CA LYS A 234 3.36 -31.51 7.42
C LYS A 234 4.31 -31.52 8.59
N GLY A 235 3.92 -30.96 9.75
CA GLY A 235 4.75 -30.88 10.95
C GLY A 235 5.90 -29.87 10.85
N ILE A 236 5.85 -28.94 9.88
CA ILE A 236 6.84 -27.88 9.72
C ILE A 236 6.35 -26.64 10.45
N THR A 237 7.24 -26.01 11.23
CA THR A 237 6.96 -24.74 11.88
C THR A 237 7.38 -23.57 11.00
N LEU A 238 6.48 -22.62 10.74
CA LEU A 238 6.85 -21.32 10.16
C LEU A 238 7.00 -20.30 11.30
N ASP A 239 8.23 -19.80 11.47
CA ASP A 239 8.58 -18.72 12.41
C ASP A 239 8.53 -17.38 11.66
N ILE A 240 7.47 -16.61 11.91
CA ILE A 240 7.24 -15.30 11.29
C ILE A 240 7.82 -14.24 12.21
N GLN A 241 8.78 -13.46 11.70
CA GLN A 241 9.37 -12.34 12.41
C GLN A 241 8.98 -11.01 11.74
N GLU A 242 8.24 -10.17 12.47
CA GLU A 242 7.70 -8.92 11.99
C GLU A 242 8.72 -7.78 12.09
N PHE A 243 8.81 -6.97 11.03
CA PHE A 243 9.65 -5.79 10.92
C PHE A 243 8.84 -4.62 10.36
N ASP A 244 9.06 -3.42 10.89
CA ASP A 244 8.33 -2.21 10.46
C ASP A 244 9.04 -1.44 9.34
N ASP A 245 10.28 -1.82 8.98
CA ASP A 245 11.11 -1.15 7.97
C ASP A 245 11.49 -2.08 6.81
N TYR A 246 12.08 -1.50 5.74
CA TYR A 246 12.50 -2.24 4.55
C TYR A 246 13.98 -2.66 4.54
N ILE A 247 14.77 -2.26 5.54
CA ILE A 247 16.23 -2.51 5.59
C ILE A 247 16.55 -3.77 6.38
N GLN A 248 15.98 -3.89 7.58
CA GLN A 248 16.28 -4.99 8.51
C GLN A 248 15.93 -6.38 7.95
N PRO A 249 14.79 -6.60 7.26
CA PRO A 249 14.48 -7.92 6.71
C PRO A 249 15.54 -8.45 5.75
N ASN A 250 16.18 -7.60 4.97
CA ASN A 250 17.28 -7.99 4.08
C ASN A 250 18.55 -8.30 4.87
N ASN A 251 18.90 -7.47 5.85
CA ASN A 251 20.10 -7.66 6.65
C ASN A 251 20.10 -8.99 7.42
N VAL A 252 18.98 -9.34 8.07
CA VAL A 252 18.89 -10.57 8.87
C VAL A 252 18.93 -11.84 8.02
N VAL A 253 18.49 -11.78 6.75
CA VAL A 253 18.60 -12.88 5.80
C VAL A 253 20.03 -12.96 5.24
N GLU A 254 20.65 -11.83 4.87
CA GLU A 254 22.06 -11.81 4.43
C GLU A 254 22.99 -12.34 5.50
N ASP A 255 22.74 -12.00 6.77
CA ASP A 255 23.54 -12.48 7.91
C ASP A 255 23.27 -13.97 8.26
N GLY A 256 22.24 -14.58 7.65
CA GLY A 256 21.85 -15.96 7.92
C GLY A 256 21.17 -16.17 9.27
N GLN A 257 20.62 -15.12 9.88
CA GLN A 257 19.86 -15.18 11.14
C GLN A 257 18.43 -15.69 10.90
N ILE A 258 17.85 -15.35 9.74
CA ILE A 258 16.53 -15.74 9.27
C ILE A 258 16.68 -16.37 7.88
N ASP A 259 15.90 -17.40 7.57
CA ASP A 259 16.04 -18.14 6.31
C ASP A 259 15.62 -17.36 5.08
N THR A 260 14.53 -16.58 5.21
CA THR A 260 13.86 -15.89 4.09
C THR A 260 13.32 -14.55 4.52
N ASN A 261 13.00 -13.68 3.53
CA ASN A 261 12.10 -12.56 3.78
C ASN A 261 11.00 -12.49 2.71
N TYR A 262 9.91 -11.82 3.07
CA TYR A 262 8.77 -11.58 2.22
C TYR A 262 8.14 -10.24 2.58
N PHE A 263 8.55 -9.16 1.86
CA PHE A 263 8.13 -7.79 2.14
C PHE A 263 8.39 -6.82 0.99
N GLN A 264 9.17 -7.22 -0.02
CA GLN A 264 9.76 -6.35 -1.04
C GLN A 264 9.42 -6.79 -2.45
N HIS A 265 9.45 -5.84 -3.38
CA HIS A 265 9.35 -6.12 -4.80
C HIS A 265 10.72 -6.26 -5.47
N GLN A 266 10.75 -6.91 -6.64
CA GLN A 266 11.99 -7.23 -7.36
C GLN A 266 12.91 -6.01 -7.60
N PRO A 267 12.42 -4.84 -8.08
CA PRO A 267 13.30 -3.67 -8.28
C PRO A 267 13.96 -3.17 -7.00
N TYR A 268 13.27 -3.26 -5.84
CA TYR A 268 13.86 -2.90 -4.56
C TYR A 268 14.97 -3.87 -4.15
N LEU A 269 14.77 -5.19 -4.33
CA LEU A 269 15.78 -6.20 -4.06
C LEU A 269 17.05 -5.98 -4.89
N ASP A 270 16.86 -5.69 -6.20
CA ASP A 270 17.98 -5.48 -7.11
C ASP A 270 18.82 -4.26 -6.70
N ASP A 271 18.16 -3.15 -6.35
CA ASP A 271 18.79 -1.93 -5.88
C ASP A 271 19.47 -2.13 -4.54
N PHE A 272 18.81 -2.77 -3.58
CA PHE A 272 19.36 -3.08 -2.25
C PHE A 272 20.63 -3.93 -2.35
N ASN A 273 20.63 -4.96 -3.19
CA ASN A 273 21.82 -5.80 -3.42
C ASN A 273 22.99 -4.95 -3.98
N GLN A 274 22.69 -4.04 -4.92
CA GLN A 274 23.72 -3.20 -5.51
C GLN A 274 24.28 -2.18 -4.51
N GLU A 275 23.43 -1.55 -3.73
CA GLU A 275 23.83 -0.49 -2.78
C GLU A 275 24.56 -1.05 -1.55
N HIS A 276 24.09 -2.19 -1.02
CA HIS A 276 24.59 -2.78 0.21
C HIS A 276 25.58 -3.92 0.00
N GLY A 277 25.76 -4.39 -1.25
CA GLY A 277 26.67 -5.49 -1.57
C GLY A 277 26.17 -6.82 -1.01
N THR A 278 24.85 -7.00 -0.88
CA THR A 278 24.22 -8.23 -0.42
C THR A 278 24.05 -9.25 -1.55
N HIS A 279 23.78 -10.50 -1.18
CA HIS A 279 23.69 -11.64 -2.10
C HIS A 279 22.33 -12.34 -1.95
N LEU A 280 21.28 -11.53 -2.01
CA LEU A 280 19.91 -12.02 -1.85
C LEU A 280 19.31 -12.36 -3.22
N VAL A 281 18.53 -13.42 -3.29
CA VAL A 281 17.93 -13.91 -4.53
C VAL A 281 16.46 -14.21 -4.36
N THR A 282 15.69 -13.95 -5.42
CA THR A 282 14.27 -14.29 -5.50
C THR A 282 14.08 -15.79 -5.61
N VAL A 283 13.13 -16.30 -4.81
CA VAL A 283 12.66 -17.70 -4.86
C VAL A 283 11.35 -17.78 -5.64
N ALA A 284 10.37 -16.92 -5.34
CA ALA A 284 9.06 -16.91 -5.96
C ALA A 284 8.46 -15.50 -5.98
N GLY A 285 7.68 -15.17 -7.02
CA GLY A 285 6.90 -13.94 -7.12
C GLY A 285 5.43 -14.21 -6.80
N ILE A 286 4.83 -13.49 -5.86
CA ILE A 286 3.56 -13.87 -5.26
C ILE A 286 2.42 -12.90 -5.59
N HIS A 287 2.60 -11.59 -5.33
CA HIS A 287 1.55 -10.60 -5.48
C HIS A 287 2.09 -9.22 -5.86
N VAL A 288 1.19 -8.36 -6.27
CA VAL A 288 1.45 -6.92 -6.49
C VAL A 288 0.63 -6.10 -5.50
N GLU A 289 1.22 -5.02 -5.03
CA GLU A 289 0.58 -4.00 -4.20
C GLU A 289 0.58 -2.67 -4.96
N PRO A 290 -0.56 -2.29 -5.59
CA PRO A 290 -0.63 -1.01 -6.30
C PRO A 290 -0.42 0.17 -5.36
N MET A 291 0.57 1.03 -5.64
CA MET A 291 0.84 2.24 -4.87
C MET A 291 -0.24 3.29 -5.10
N GLY A 292 -0.59 4.08 -4.08
CA GLY A 292 -1.67 5.06 -4.16
C GLY A 292 -1.27 6.48 -3.83
N ILE A 293 -1.96 7.47 -4.43
CA ILE A 293 -1.93 8.88 -4.03
C ILE A 293 -3.08 9.11 -3.05
N TYR A 294 -2.77 9.61 -1.87
CA TYR A 294 -3.74 9.89 -0.82
C TYR A 294 -3.83 11.39 -0.54
N GLY A 295 -5.04 11.85 -0.24
CA GLY A 295 -5.29 13.24 0.12
C GLY A 295 -5.04 13.49 1.60
N GLY A 296 -4.24 14.51 1.87
CA GLY A 296 -4.00 15.05 3.21
C GLY A 296 -4.84 16.30 3.47
N LYS A 297 -4.33 17.49 3.10
CA LYS A 297 -5.10 18.74 3.12
C LYS A 297 -6.11 18.84 1.98
N GLN A 298 -5.88 18.13 0.88
CA GLN A 298 -6.78 18.03 -0.27
C GLN A 298 -7.57 16.72 -0.21
N ASP A 299 -8.81 16.73 -0.69
CA ASP A 299 -9.69 15.57 -0.73
C ASP A 299 -9.99 15.06 -2.15
N SER A 300 -9.38 15.68 -3.15
CA SER A 300 -9.51 15.33 -4.57
C SER A 300 -8.31 15.80 -5.37
N LEU A 301 -8.16 15.30 -6.61
CA LEU A 301 -7.15 15.77 -7.57
C LEU A 301 -7.64 16.99 -8.38
N ALA A 302 -8.86 17.48 -8.16
CA ALA A 302 -9.42 18.64 -8.88
C ALA A 302 -8.52 19.90 -8.87
N PRO A 303 -7.72 20.20 -7.80
CA PRO A 303 -6.78 21.33 -7.81
C PRO A 303 -5.69 21.26 -8.89
N ILE A 304 -5.42 20.08 -9.45
CA ILE A 304 -4.43 19.86 -10.50
C ILE A 304 -5.04 19.54 -11.87
N GLU A 305 -6.31 19.14 -11.93
CA GLU A 305 -6.99 18.80 -13.19
C GLU A 305 -7.37 20.06 -14.03
N GLY A 306 -7.41 21.23 -13.43
CA GLY A 306 -7.59 22.54 -14.11
C GLY A 306 -8.95 22.82 -14.69
#